data_17b8631051af620fa2ed774be5017df4
#
_entry.id   17b8631051af620fa2ed774be5017df4
#
_cell.length_a   1.000
_cell.length_b   1.000
_cell.length_c   1.000
_cell.angle_alpha   90.00
_cell.angle_beta   90.00
_cell.angle_gamma   90.00
#
_symmetry.space_group_name_H-M   'P 1'
#
loop_
_entity.id
_entity.type
_entity.pdbx_description
1 polymer ?
#
loop_
_entity_poly.entity_id
_entity_poly.type
_entity_poly.pdbx_seq_one_letter_code
_entity_poly.pdbx_strand_id
1 'polypeptide(L)'
;MDFNDYRAKITIAEMAEYLGYTKISGPNARYLEYALGSRQMPEDKIIIYPNGKAYFSCKGNINDKGDLTKFVLYRLNKFSNCTQTGYKGVNEVLSKYLGNDLKTVAPTKTNITQSKTVIFNINKYSPRPLTETTANYLNKKRYLSRKTIEDFSDRLFVYSVGSKDNAGFPFRKPGQMEITNFEMRNYDPAQNINFEGFCIGGDKSNSCWIANFVPFDQVTDIYLFESAIDAMSFYEINHFNKNTTSAFISIGGNITQSQIISIKSLFPNVKWNCCFDNDGAGNGFDVATAYYLRGDDCKAFSRTIPGDNFKTVFISFPNGQTQSWKEEEFSSNHYLSSMKMAYYVITSILTLI
;
A
#
# COMPACT_ATOMS: atom_id res chain seq x y z
N MET A 1 -32.45 22.90 0.78
CA MET A 1 -31.44 22.74 1.80
C MET A 1 -30.09 22.81 1.11
N ASP A 2 -29.11 23.51 1.68
CA ASP A 2 -27.78 23.52 1.10
C ASP A 2 -26.95 22.32 1.58
N PHE A 3 -25.75 22.14 1.03
CA PHE A 3 -24.92 20.99 1.40
C PHE A 3 -24.35 21.09 2.84
N ASN A 4 -24.28 22.27 3.43
CA ASN A 4 -23.87 22.46 4.82
C ASN A 4 -24.95 21.98 5.78
N ASP A 5 -26.23 22.25 5.43
CA ASP A 5 -27.39 21.77 6.19
C ASP A 5 -27.40 20.23 6.26
N TYR A 6 -27.09 19.56 5.15
CA TYR A 6 -27.02 18.09 5.12
C TYR A 6 -25.87 17.57 5.99
N ARG A 7 -24.67 18.17 5.89
CA ARG A 7 -23.50 17.79 6.70
C ARG A 7 -23.71 18.00 8.19
N ALA A 8 -24.59 18.91 8.59
CA ALA A 8 -24.95 19.12 10.00
C ALA A 8 -25.92 18.05 10.53
N LYS A 9 -26.67 17.39 9.65
CA LYS A 9 -27.76 16.47 10.02
C LYS A 9 -27.48 15.00 9.72
N ILE A 10 -26.54 14.70 8.82
CA ILE A 10 -26.26 13.36 8.34
C ILE A 10 -24.74 13.12 8.45
N THR A 11 -24.38 12.03 9.06
CA THR A 11 -22.97 11.59 9.13
C THR A 11 -22.60 10.69 7.96
N ILE A 12 -21.30 10.64 7.63
CA ILE A 12 -20.79 9.71 6.62
C ILE A 12 -21.02 8.25 7.08
N ALA A 13 -20.93 7.99 8.38
CA ALA A 13 -21.17 6.67 8.96
C ALA A 13 -22.60 6.18 8.71
N GLU A 14 -23.62 7.01 8.97
CA GLU A 14 -25.02 6.69 8.72
C GLU A 14 -25.28 6.39 7.24
N MET A 15 -24.70 7.18 6.34
CA MET A 15 -24.85 6.93 4.89
C MET A 15 -24.10 5.68 4.44
N ALA A 16 -22.96 5.34 5.06
CA ALA A 16 -22.25 4.11 4.78
C ALA A 16 -23.07 2.89 5.24
N GLU A 17 -23.59 2.92 6.46
CA GLU A 17 -24.47 1.88 7.00
C GLU A 17 -25.74 1.72 6.15
N TYR A 18 -26.34 2.81 5.72
CA TYR A 18 -27.49 2.79 4.81
C TYR A 18 -27.17 2.05 3.49
N LEU A 19 -25.95 2.23 2.94
CA LEU A 19 -25.49 1.51 1.75
C LEU A 19 -25.02 0.06 2.02
N GLY A 20 -25.19 -0.45 3.25
CA GLY A 20 -24.84 -1.82 3.63
C GLY A 20 -23.37 -2.00 4.03
N TYR A 21 -22.64 -0.93 4.27
CA TYR A 21 -21.32 -1.07 4.89
C TYR A 21 -21.45 -1.49 6.34
N THR A 22 -20.57 -2.37 6.75
CA THR A 22 -20.47 -2.83 8.13
C THR A 22 -19.25 -2.21 8.79
N LYS A 23 -19.41 -1.70 10.01
CA LYS A 23 -18.31 -1.21 10.82
C LYS A 23 -17.38 -2.37 11.18
N ILE A 24 -16.10 -2.25 10.86
CA ILE A 24 -15.09 -3.28 11.13
C ILE A 24 -14.04 -2.84 12.15
N SER A 25 -13.98 -1.54 12.48
CA SER A 25 -13.14 -1.02 13.56
C SER A 25 -13.76 -1.31 14.94
N GLY A 26 -12.90 -1.51 15.93
CA GLY A 26 -13.31 -1.68 17.32
C GLY A 26 -13.92 -0.39 17.92
N PRO A 27 -14.53 -0.48 19.12
CA PRO A 27 -15.24 0.64 19.73
C PRO A 27 -14.36 1.85 20.03
N ASN A 28 -13.09 1.66 20.30
CA ASN A 28 -12.12 2.70 20.67
C ASN A 28 -11.13 3.01 19.55
N ALA A 29 -11.42 2.61 18.30
CA ALA A 29 -10.52 2.89 17.18
C ALA A 29 -10.42 4.40 16.91
N ARG A 30 -9.20 4.90 16.69
CA ARG A 30 -8.95 6.30 16.32
C ARG A 30 -9.68 6.71 15.03
N TYR A 31 -9.83 5.76 14.11
CA TYR A 31 -10.55 5.92 12.85
C TYR A 31 -11.69 4.91 12.77
N LEU A 32 -12.79 5.32 12.18
CA LEU A 32 -13.89 4.40 11.92
C LEU A 32 -13.67 3.73 10.57
N GLU A 33 -13.49 2.42 10.57
CA GLU A 33 -13.36 1.63 9.35
C GLU A 33 -14.67 0.94 9.04
N TYR A 34 -15.10 1.08 7.81
CA TYR A 34 -16.30 0.46 7.27
C TYR A 34 -15.96 -0.34 6.02
N ALA A 35 -16.58 -1.50 5.85
CA ALA A 35 -16.41 -2.38 4.71
C ALA A 35 -17.76 -2.76 4.11
N LEU A 36 -17.85 -2.78 2.78
CA LEU A 36 -18.97 -3.31 2.03
C LEU A 36 -18.62 -4.71 1.55
N GLY A 37 -19.53 -5.66 1.72
CA GLY A 37 -19.30 -7.05 1.39
C GLY A 37 -18.61 -7.84 2.51
N SER A 38 -17.82 -8.84 2.17
CA SER A 38 -17.18 -9.68 3.19
C SER A 38 -16.05 -8.94 3.90
N ARG A 39 -15.88 -9.19 5.20
CA ARG A 39 -14.82 -8.56 6.02
C ARG A 39 -13.41 -8.90 5.50
N GLN A 40 -13.23 -10.06 4.91
CA GLN A 40 -11.94 -10.57 4.44
C GLN A 40 -11.59 -10.05 3.05
N MET A 41 -12.59 -9.91 2.17
CA MET A 41 -12.44 -9.36 0.82
C MET A 41 -13.56 -8.35 0.53
N PRO A 42 -13.51 -7.16 1.13
CA PRO A 42 -14.56 -6.19 0.96
C PRO A 42 -14.60 -5.68 -0.50
N GLU A 43 -15.79 -5.45 -1.02
CA GLU A 43 -16.00 -4.80 -2.33
C GLU A 43 -15.51 -3.36 -2.30
N ASP A 44 -15.76 -2.67 -1.19
CA ASP A 44 -15.26 -1.34 -0.88
C ASP A 44 -14.90 -1.25 0.60
N LYS A 45 -13.89 -0.44 0.93
CA LYS A 45 -13.46 -0.17 2.30
C LYS A 45 -13.17 1.32 2.42
N ILE A 46 -13.77 1.95 3.43
CA ILE A 46 -13.56 3.36 3.73
C ILE A 46 -13.07 3.55 5.16
N ILE A 47 -12.33 4.62 5.34
CA ILE A 47 -11.88 5.10 6.65
C ILE A 47 -12.47 6.49 6.87
N ILE A 48 -13.22 6.65 7.96
CA ILE A 48 -13.82 7.92 8.37
C ILE A 48 -12.95 8.51 9.49
N TYR A 49 -12.58 9.78 9.34
CA TYR A 49 -11.78 10.50 10.34
C TYR A 49 -12.52 10.63 11.69
N PRO A 50 -11.80 10.82 12.80
CA PRO A 50 -12.40 10.84 14.16
C PRO A 50 -13.51 11.87 14.34
N ASN A 51 -13.46 12.98 13.61
CA ASN A 51 -14.48 14.02 13.63
C ASN A 51 -15.76 13.68 12.84
N GLY A 52 -15.78 12.53 12.15
CA GLY A 52 -16.90 12.07 11.33
C GLY A 52 -17.17 12.89 10.05
N LYS A 53 -16.39 13.95 9.80
CA LYS A 53 -16.67 14.95 8.74
C LYS A 53 -15.99 14.65 7.41
N ALA A 54 -15.02 13.74 7.41
CA ALA A 54 -14.27 13.38 6.23
C ALA A 54 -13.97 11.87 6.19
N TYR A 55 -13.75 11.35 4.99
CA TYR A 55 -13.40 9.96 4.73
C TYR A 55 -12.39 9.85 3.59
N PHE A 56 -11.79 8.67 3.46
CA PHE A 56 -11.12 8.23 2.24
C PHE A 56 -11.41 6.75 1.96
N SER A 57 -11.47 6.38 0.68
CA SER A 57 -11.59 5.00 0.25
C SER A 57 -10.22 4.33 0.21
N CYS A 58 -10.15 3.09 0.71
CA CYS A 58 -8.94 2.27 0.68
C CYS A 58 -8.81 1.47 -0.62
N LYS A 59 -9.82 1.53 -1.49
CA LYS A 59 -9.87 0.74 -2.74
C LYS A 59 -10.09 1.63 -3.96
N GLY A 60 -9.10 1.62 -4.84
CA GLY A 60 -9.26 1.91 -6.27
C GLY A 60 -9.20 3.34 -6.73
N ASN A 61 -9.71 4.32 -6.03
CA ASN A 61 -9.76 5.70 -6.50
C ASN A 61 -9.19 6.68 -5.48
N ILE A 62 -8.00 7.20 -5.74
CA ILE A 62 -7.34 8.18 -4.87
C ILE A 62 -8.18 9.48 -4.67
N ASN A 63 -9.10 9.75 -5.57
CA ASN A 63 -9.98 10.90 -5.50
C ASN A 63 -11.26 10.61 -4.69
N ASP A 64 -11.54 9.33 -4.35
CA ASP A 64 -12.69 8.95 -3.52
C ASP A 64 -12.40 9.26 -2.06
N LYS A 65 -12.38 10.54 -1.76
CA LYS A 65 -12.16 11.11 -0.44
C LYS A 65 -12.85 12.46 -0.32
N GLY A 66 -13.11 12.87 0.90
CA GLY A 66 -13.72 14.19 1.18
C GLY A 66 -14.80 14.11 2.24
N ASP A 67 -15.83 14.89 2.08
CA ASP A 67 -16.97 15.00 2.99
C ASP A 67 -18.17 14.12 2.58
N LEU A 68 -19.29 14.26 3.29
CA LEU A 68 -20.55 13.57 3.00
C LEU A 68 -20.99 13.72 1.54
N THR A 69 -20.88 14.93 0.96
CA THR A 69 -21.28 15.18 -0.42
C THR A 69 -20.43 14.39 -1.42
N LYS A 70 -19.14 14.32 -1.19
CA LYS A 70 -18.23 13.49 -2.00
C LYS A 70 -18.51 12.01 -1.81
N PHE A 71 -18.75 11.56 -0.57
CA PHE A 71 -19.10 10.16 -0.29
C PHE A 71 -20.33 9.72 -1.11
N VAL A 72 -21.41 10.51 -1.10
CA VAL A 72 -22.62 10.22 -1.87
C VAL A 72 -22.35 10.34 -3.39
N LEU A 73 -21.60 11.36 -3.82
CA LEU A 73 -21.29 11.59 -5.23
C LEU A 73 -20.60 10.38 -5.89
N TYR A 74 -19.61 9.81 -5.22
CA TYR A 74 -18.88 8.65 -5.73
C TYR A 74 -19.70 7.35 -5.68
N ARG A 75 -20.84 7.35 -4.98
CA ARG A 75 -21.71 6.18 -4.78
C ARG A 75 -23.12 6.39 -5.31
N LEU A 76 -23.36 7.40 -6.14
CA LEU A 76 -24.69 7.70 -6.69
C LEU A 76 -25.33 6.49 -7.37
N ASN A 77 -24.55 5.67 -8.05
CA ASN A 77 -25.00 4.46 -8.71
C ASN A 77 -25.48 3.35 -7.75
N LYS A 78 -25.20 3.47 -6.46
CA LYS A 78 -25.67 2.53 -5.42
C LYS A 78 -27.04 2.92 -4.83
N PHE A 79 -27.54 4.10 -5.17
CA PHE A 79 -28.85 4.58 -4.74
C PHE A 79 -29.89 4.30 -5.84
N SER A 80 -30.70 3.25 -5.67
CA SER A 80 -31.68 2.79 -6.67
C SER A 80 -32.72 3.83 -7.06
N ASN A 81 -33.01 4.77 -6.18
CA ASN A 81 -34.03 5.80 -6.36
C ASN A 81 -33.45 7.16 -6.79
N CYS A 82 -32.16 7.23 -7.15
CA CYS A 82 -31.53 8.44 -7.66
C CYS A 82 -31.70 8.50 -9.18
N THR A 83 -32.40 9.55 -9.67
CA THR A 83 -32.62 9.76 -11.10
C THR A 83 -31.68 10.79 -11.70
N GLN A 84 -31.04 11.60 -10.86
CA GLN A 84 -30.17 12.69 -11.26
C GLN A 84 -28.67 12.28 -11.16
N THR A 85 -27.82 13.01 -11.86
CA THR A 85 -26.37 12.81 -11.85
C THR A 85 -25.64 13.99 -11.18
N GLY A 86 -24.39 13.78 -10.81
CA GLY A 86 -23.55 14.80 -10.21
C GLY A 86 -24.15 15.37 -8.91
N TYR A 87 -23.92 16.63 -8.63
CA TYR A 87 -24.40 17.26 -7.39
C TYR A 87 -25.93 17.39 -7.29
N LYS A 88 -26.65 17.35 -8.42
CA LYS A 88 -28.12 17.26 -8.40
C LYS A 88 -28.57 15.92 -7.83
N GLY A 89 -27.92 14.83 -8.24
CA GLY A 89 -28.16 13.51 -7.67
C GLY A 89 -27.80 13.42 -6.18
N VAL A 90 -26.70 14.05 -5.76
CA VAL A 90 -26.34 14.14 -4.35
C VAL A 90 -27.44 14.82 -3.54
N ASN A 91 -27.96 15.96 -4.02
CA ASN A 91 -29.02 16.67 -3.35
C ASN A 91 -30.33 15.86 -3.31
N GLU A 92 -30.67 15.15 -4.39
CA GLU A 92 -31.82 14.23 -4.44
C GLU A 92 -31.71 13.14 -3.38
N VAL A 93 -30.56 12.44 -3.29
CA VAL A 93 -30.30 11.37 -2.32
C VAL A 93 -30.40 11.88 -0.89
N LEU A 94 -29.69 12.97 -0.56
CA LEU A 94 -29.65 13.50 0.80
C LEU A 94 -31.02 14.06 1.23
N SER A 95 -31.76 14.66 0.31
CA SER A 95 -33.13 15.15 0.59
C SER A 95 -34.09 14.01 0.88
N LYS A 96 -34.07 12.94 0.07
CA LYS A 96 -34.90 11.76 0.28
C LYS A 96 -34.53 11.03 1.59
N TYR A 97 -33.24 10.96 1.92
CA TYR A 97 -32.79 10.36 3.18
C TYR A 97 -33.35 11.08 4.39
N LEU A 98 -33.33 12.40 4.42
CA LEU A 98 -33.90 13.19 5.52
C LEU A 98 -35.44 13.13 5.56
N GLY A 99 -36.10 13.04 4.40
CA GLY A 99 -37.55 12.88 4.31
C GLY A 99 -38.09 11.50 4.67
N ASN A 100 -37.21 10.55 5.01
CA ASN A 100 -37.51 9.13 5.24
C ASN A 100 -37.92 8.32 4.01
N ASP A 101 -37.93 8.91 2.81
CA ASP A 101 -38.31 8.22 1.56
C ASP A 101 -37.29 7.13 1.16
N LEU A 102 -36.07 7.18 1.70
CA LEU A 102 -35.03 6.18 1.48
C LEU A 102 -35.00 5.06 2.52
N LYS A 103 -35.65 5.23 3.67
CA LYS A 103 -35.58 4.24 4.78
C LYS A 103 -36.33 2.94 4.51
N THR A 104 -37.12 2.86 3.44
CA THR A 104 -38.00 1.73 3.15
C THR A 104 -37.45 0.75 2.11
N VAL A 105 -36.29 1.02 1.51
CA VAL A 105 -35.73 0.14 0.45
C VAL A 105 -34.46 -0.50 0.97
N ALA A 106 -34.58 -1.78 1.33
CA ALA A 106 -33.38 -2.63 1.49
C ALA A 106 -32.55 -2.59 0.18
N PRO A 107 -31.22 -2.56 0.27
CA PRO A 107 -30.38 -2.53 -0.93
C PRO A 107 -30.73 -3.72 -1.83
N THR A 108 -31.38 -3.47 -2.92
CA THR A 108 -31.61 -4.47 -3.96
C THR A 108 -30.22 -4.89 -4.43
N LYS A 109 -29.92 -6.17 -4.43
CA LYS A 109 -28.73 -6.72 -5.09
C LYS A 109 -28.81 -6.34 -6.57
N THR A 110 -28.43 -5.13 -6.89
CA THR A 110 -28.28 -4.70 -8.28
C THR A 110 -27.05 -5.40 -8.83
N ASN A 111 -27.27 -6.10 -9.95
CA ASN A 111 -26.19 -6.64 -10.77
C ASN A 111 -25.07 -5.60 -10.86
N ILE A 112 -23.94 -5.95 -10.33
CA ILE A 112 -22.73 -5.16 -10.33
C ILE A 112 -22.43 -4.84 -11.79
N THR A 113 -22.76 -3.61 -12.21
CA THR A 113 -22.08 -3.05 -13.36
C THR A 113 -20.63 -2.97 -12.91
N GLN A 114 -19.80 -3.89 -13.41
CA GLN A 114 -18.38 -3.96 -13.10
C GLN A 114 -17.83 -2.53 -13.13
N SER A 115 -17.42 -2.01 -11.99
CA SER A 115 -16.60 -0.80 -11.97
C SER A 115 -15.50 -1.10 -12.97
N LYS A 116 -15.39 -0.29 -14.03
CA LYS A 116 -14.35 -0.49 -15.02
C LYS A 116 -13.05 -0.66 -14.27
N THR A 117 -12.55 -1.88 -14.25
CA THR A 117 -11.25 -2.18 -13.63
C THR A 117 -10.28 -1.23 -14.31
N VAL A 118 -9.73 -0.29 -13.54
CA VAL A 118 -8.76 0.65 -14.11
C VAL A 118 -7.55 -0.20 -14.44
N ILE A 119 -7.35 -0.48 -15.72
CA ILE A 119 -6.17 -1.20 -16.19
C ILE A 119 -5.00 -0.22 -16.19
N PHE A 120 -3.90 -0.66 -15.62
CA PHE A 120 -2.65 0.09 -15.67
C PHE A 120 -2.26 0.39 -17.11
N ASN A 121 -1.98 1.65 -17.39
CA ASN A 121 -1.52 2.08 -18.69
C ASN A 121 -0.31 3.00 -18.52
N ILE A 122 0.86 2.47 -18.84
CA ILE A 122 2.14 3.17 -18.71
C ILE A 122 2.18 4.50 -19.47
N ASN A 123 1.50 4.58 -20.62
CA ASN A 123 1.51 5.79 -21.46
C ASN A 123 0.83 6.99 -20.78
N LYS A 124 -0.03 6.76 -19.79
CA LYS A 124 -0.64 7.84 -18.99
C LYS A 124 0.36 8.57 -18.09
N TYR A 125 1.52 7.96 -17.84
CA TYR A 125 2.52 8.47 -16.90
C TYR A 125 3.75 9.05 -17.61
N SER A 126 3.80 9.00 -18.95
CA SER A 126 4.88 9.56 -19.77
C SER A 126 6.28 9.29 -19.19
N PRO A 127 6.68 8.02 -19.03
CA PRO A 127 7.97 7.68 -18.44
C PRO A 127 9.10 8.22 -19.30
N ARG A 128 10.10 8.83 -18.65
CA ARG A 128 11.27 9.38 -19.30
C ARG A 128 12.52 9.24 -18.41
N PRO A 129 13.73 9.37 -18.97
CA PRO A 129 14.97 9.32 -18.20
C PRO A 129 14.97 10.32 -17.04
N LEU A 130 15.76 10.03 -16.02
CA LEU A 130 15.90 10.87 -14.83
C LEU A 130 16.32 12.29 -15.22
N THR A 131 15.61 13.29 -14.70
CA THR A 131 15.94 14.70 -14.89
C THR A 131 16.75 15.24 -13.72
N GLU A 132 17.47 16.35 -13.95
CA GLU A 132 18.21 17.02 -12.89
C GLU A 132 17.33 17.44 -11.71
N THR A 133 16.10 17.88 -11.98
CA THR A 133 15.11 18.23 -10.92
C THR A 133 14.80 17.04 -10.02
N THR A 134 14.55 15.87 -10.63
CA THR A 134 14.22 14.65 -9.87
C THR A 134 15.47 14.09 -9.17
N ALA A 135 16.65 14.16 -9.79
CA ALA A 135 17.91 13.81 -9.15
C ALA A 135 18.20 14.73 -7.94
N ASN A 136 17.90 16.02 -8.05
CA ASN A 136 18.00 16.97 -6.94
C ASN A 136 17.05 16.65 -5.79
N TYR A 137 15.83 16.17 -6.09
CA TYR A 137 14.91 15.68 -5.05
C TYR A 137 15.53 14.51 -4.27
N LEU A 138 16.02 13.48 -4.99
CA LEU A 138 16.64 12.31 -4.35
C LEU A 138 17.89 12.71 -3.53
N ASN A 139 18.70 13.62 -4.05
CA ASN A 139 19.90 14.09 -3.36
C ASN A 139 19.59 14.98 -2.15
N LYS A 140 18.76 16.03 -2.32
CA LYS A 140 18.56 17.06 -1.28
C LYS A 140 17.50 16.70 -0.24
N LYS A 141 16.54 15.84 -0.59
CA LYS A 141 15.42 15.47 0.30
C LYS A 141 15.51 14.04 0.81
N ARG A 142 16.21 13.17 0.07
CA ARG A 142 16.44 11.78 0.47
C ARG A 142 17.91 11.51 0.82
N TYR A 143 18.75 12.54 0.71
CA TYR A 143 20.16 12.52 1.08
C TYR A 143 21.00 11.47 0.34
N LEU A 144 20.52 10.93 -0.78
CA LEU A 144 21.30 10.02 -1.60
C LEU A 144 22.41 10.77 -2.33
N SER A 145 23.61 10.23 -2.36
CA SER A 145 24.72 10.81 -3.11
C SER A 145 24.44 10.81 -4.60
N ARG A 146 25.07 11.74 -5.33
CA ARG A 146 24.99 11.78 -6.80
C ARG A 146 25.48 10.49 -7.42
N LYS A 147 26.53 9.90 -6.86
CA LYS A 147 27.07 8.62 -7.31
C LYS A 147 26.04 7.50 -7.19
N THR A 148 25.36 7.37 -6.05
CA THR A 148 24.30 6.36 -5.87
C THR A 148 23.17 6.57 -6.87
N ILE A 149 22.70 7.80 -7.05
CA ILE A 149 21.64 8.11 -8.04
C ILE A 149 22.09 7.72 -9.46
N GLU A 150 23.34 7.98 -9.83
CA GLU A 150 23.92 7.61 -11.11
C GLU A 150 24.05 6.07 -11.26
N ASP A 151 24.47 5.37 -10.21
CA ASP A 151 24.59 3.92 -10.23
C ASP A 151 23.25 3.22 -10.51
N PHE A 152 22.14 3.82 -10.05
CA PHE A 152 20.78 3.30 -10.27
C PHE A 152 20.02 3.97 -11.42
N SER A 153 20.64 4.84 -12.19
CA SER A 153 19.95 5.71 -13.17
C SER A 153 19.17 4.96 -14.27
N ASP A 154 19.56 3.74 -14.60
CA ASP A 154 18.87 2.85 -15.54
C ASP A 154 17.67 2.10 -14.92
N ARG A 155 17.46 2.23 -13.60
CA ARG A 155 16.37 1.65 -12.81
C ARG A 155 15.44 2.69 -12.22
N LEU A 156 15.63 3.94 -12.63
CA LEU A 156 14.86 5.11 -12.22
C LEU A 156 14.27 5.81 -13.42
N PHE A 157 13.06 6.32 -13.26
CA PHE A 157 12.42 7.11 -14.31
C PHE A 157 11.77 8.35 -13.69
N VAL A 158 11.46 9.31 -14.51
CA VAL A 158 10.55 10.39 -14.16
C VAL A 158 9.17 10.05 -14.68
N TYR A 159 8.18 10.23 -13.84
CA TYR A 159 6.77 10.08 -14.19
C TYR A 159 6.03 11.35 -13.95
N SER A 160 5.17 11.70 -14.90
CA SER A 160 4.29 12.83 -14.73
C SER A 160 2.89 12.37 -14.34
N VAL A 161 2.35 13.00 -13.29
CA VAL A 161 0.94 12.90 -12.95
C VAL A 161 0.37 14.31 -13.03
N GLY A 162 -0.37 14.60 -14.09
CA GLY A 162 -0.72 15.96 -14.44
C GLY A 162 0.53 16.78 -14.77
N SER A 163 0.72 17.90 -14.08
CA SER A 163 1.91 18.78 -14.24
C SER A 163 3.06 18.45 -13.28
N LYS A 164 2.94 17.42 -12.44
CA LYS A 164 3.95 17.08 -11.41
C LYS A 164 4.80 15.91 -11.85
N ASP A 165 6.11 16.11 -11.78
CA ASP A 165 7.11 15.08 -11.99
C ASP A 165 7.42 14.35 -10.69
N ASN A 166 7.54 13.03 -10.78
CA ASN A 166 7.85 12.15 -9.67
C ASN A 166 9.06 11.29 -10.01
N ALA A 167 9.90 11.00 -9.04
CA ALA A 167 10.83 9.89 -9.13
C ALA A 167 10.03 8.60 -9.12
N GLY A 168 10.25 7.74 -10.10
CA GLY A 168 9.53 6.50 -10.26
C GLY A 168 10.45 5.29 -10.31
N PHE A 169 10.08 4.28 -9.56
CA PHE A 169 10.77 3.01 -9.49
C PHE A 169 9.88 1.95 -10.15
N PRO A 170 10.28 1.43 -11.34
CA PRO A 170 9.43 0.53 -12.13
C PRO A 170 9.32 -0.84 -11.47
N PHE A 171 8.09 -1.23 -11.17
CA PHE A 171 7.76 -2.57 -10.69
C PHE A 171 7.47 -3.49 -11.86
N ARG A 172 8.06 -4.68 -11.83
CA ARG A 172 7.89 -5.74 -12.80
C ARG A 172 7.64 -7.07 -12.11
N LYS A 173 6.94 -7.98 -12.74
CA LYS A 173 6.95 -9.37 -12.27
C LYS A 173 8.37 -9.91 -12.41
N PRO A 174 8.91 -10.60 -11.39
CA PRO A 174 10.26 -11.14 -11.45
C PRO A 174 10.51 -11.94 -12.72
N GLY A 175 11.61 -11.64 -13.42
CA GLY A 175 11.96 -12.25 -14.70
C GLY A 175 11.23 -11.68 -15.93
N GLN A 176 10.32 -10.73 -15.79
CA GLN A 176 9.62 -10.11 -16.91
C GLN A 176 10.10 -8.68 -17.16
N MET A 177 10.08 -8.26 -18.42
CA MET A 177 10.53 -6.91 -18.81
C MET A 177 9.40 -5.87 -18.72
N GLU A 178 8.15 -6.31 -18.78
CA GLU A 178 6.99 -5.43 -18.76
C GLU A 178 6.86 -4.73 -17.40
N ILE A 179 6.70 -3.41 -17.45
CA ILE A 179 6.41 -2.61 -16.25
C ILE A 179 4.92 -2.71 -15.94
N THR A 180 4.60 -3.20 -14.77
CA THR A 180 3.23 -3.45 -14.31
C THR A 180 2.75 -2.43 -13.28
N ASN A 181 3.68 -1.68 -12.69
CA ASN A 181 3.38 -0.60 -11.75
C ASN A 181 4.61 0.30 -11.56
N PHE A 182 4.43 1.37 -10.81
CA PHE A 182 5.51 2.23 -10.34
C PHE A 182 5.29 2.60 -8.88
N GLU A 183 6.34 2.50 -8.09
CA GLU A 183 6.46 3.27 -6.86
C GLU A 183 6.86 4.69 -7.23
N MET A 184 6.06 5.68 -6.81
CA MET A 184 6.26 7.09 -7.11
C MET A 184 6.64 7.85 -5.85
N ARG A 185 7.66 8.70 -5.96
CA ARG A 185 8.15 9.53 -4.87
C ARG A 185 8.34 10.97 -5.32
N ASN A 186 7.87 11.91 -4.52
CA ASN A 186 8.05 13.33 -4.77
C ASN A 186 7.98 14.12 -3.47
N TYR A 187 8.41 15.38 -3.54
CA TYR A 187 8.22 16.36 -2.49
C TYR A 187 7.50 17.59 -3.06
N ASP A 188 6.41 17.98 -2.44
CA ASP A 188 5.68 19.21 -2.76
C ASP A 188 6.14 20.31 -1.80
N PRO A 189 6.98 21.26 -2.24
CA PRO A 189 7.49 22.31 -1.38
C PRO A 189 6.41 23.30 -0.95
N ALA A 190 5.34 23.46 -1.73
CA ALA A 190 4.23 24.36 -1.40
C ALA A 190 3.40 23.85 -0.23
N GLN A 191 3.30 22.53 -0.08
CA GLN A 191 2.55 21.88 0.99
C GLN A 191 3.44 21.27 2.07
N ASN A 192 4.76 21.30 1.89
CA ASN A 192 5.73 20.63 2.75
C ASN A 192 5.40 19.14 2.98
N ILE A 193 4.95 18.45 1.93
CA ILE A 193 4.48 17.06 2.00
C ILE A 193 5.35 16.18 1.09
N ASN A 194 5.82 15.07 1.65
CA ASN A 194 6.37 13.98 0.86
C ASN A 194 5.20 13.20 0.25
N PHE A 195 5.25 13.01 -1.07
CA PHE A 195 4.32 12.14 -1.77
C PHE A 195 4.95 10.77 -1.97
N GLU A 196 4.20 9.76 -1.62
CA GLU A 196 4.50 8.36 -1.91
C GLU A 196 3.25 7.65 -2.41
N GLY A 197 3.40 6.74 -3.35
CA GLY A 197 2.26 5.99 -3.86
C GLY A 197 2.60 5.08 -5.02
N PHE A 198 1.59 4.36 -5.46
CA PHE A 198 1.63 3.48 -6.62
C PHE A 198 0.65 3.94 -7.70
N CYS A 199 0.92 3.56 -8.94
CA CYS A 199 0.01 3.84 -10.04
C CYS A 199 -1.30 3.06 -9.89
N ILE A 200 -2.41 3.72 -10.17
CA ILE A 200 -3.74 3.10 -10.11
C ILE A 200 -3.87 2.01 -11.17
N GLY A 201 -4.39 0.86 -10.76
CA GLY A 201 -4.61 -0.30 -11.63
C GLY A 201 -3.37 -1.15 -11.89
N GLY A 202 -2.22 -0.75 -11.33
CA GLY A 202 -0.98 -1.52 -11.46
C GLY A 202 -0.94 -2.75 -10.54
N ASP A 203 -0.22 -3.77 -10.99
CA ASP A 203 -0.05 -5.03 -10.26
C ASP A 203 1.12 -4.96 -9.28
N LYS A 204 0.88 -4.36 -8.10
CA LYS A 204 1.87 -4.32 -7.03
C LYS A 204 2.06 -5.70 -6.39
N SER A 205 0.99 -6.46 -6.23
CA SER A 205 0.97 -7.70 -5.43
C SER A 205 1.81 -8.83 -6.02
N ASN A 206 2.07 -8.80 -7.33
CA ASN A 206 2.86 -9.81 -8.02
C ASN A 206 4.17 -9.25 -8.58
N SER A 207 4.49 -8.00 -8.27
CA SER A 207 5.61 -7.28 -8.87
C SER A 207 6.50 -6.67 -7.80
N CYS A 208 7.75 -6.43 -8.15
CA CYS A 208 8.72 -5.75 -7.30
C CYS A 208 9.65 -4.89 -8.16
N TRP A 209 10.34 -3.96 -7.54
CA TRP A 209 11.48 -3.28 -8.14
C TRP A 209 12.73 -4.08 -7.85
N ILE A 210 13.52 -4.41 -8.87
CA ILE A 210 14.77 -5.17 -8.75
C ILE A 210 15.91 -4.36 -9.35
N ALA A 211 16.97 -4.21 -8.58
CA ALA A 211 18.23 -3.63 -9.02
C ALA A 211 19.37 -4.64 -8.82
N ASN A 212 19.80 -5.23 -9.90
CA ASN A 212 20.97 -6.10 -10.00
C ASN A 212 22.00 -5.45 -10.94
N PHE A 213 23.28 -5.62 -10.67
CA PHE A 213 24.39 -5.07 -11.47
C PHE A 213 25.12 -6.15 -12.27
N VAL A 214 24.81 -7.40 -12.03
CA VAL A 214 25.26 -8.57 -12.77
C VAL A 214 24.06 -9.35 -13.29
N PRO A 215 24.20 -10.24 -14.28
CA PRO A 215 23.15 -11.15 -14.71
C PRO A 215 22.51 -11.91 -13.54
N PHE A 216 21.24 -12.29 -13.64
CA PHE A 216 20.50 -12.91 -12.53
C PHE A 216 21.13 -14.20 -12.02
N ASP A 217 21.74 -15.00 -12.89
CA ASP A 217 22.44 -16.24 -12.57
C ASP A 217 23.80 -16.04 -11.85
N GLN A 218 24.31 -14.81 -11.83
CA GLN A 218 25.53 -14.43 -11.12
C GLN A 218 25.25 -13.74 -9.77
N VAL A 219 23.97 -13.51 -9.45
CA VAL A 219 23.60 -12.95 -8.15
C VAL A 219 23.81 -13.99 -7.06
N THR A 220 24.52 -13.61 -6.00
CA THR A 220 24.80 -14.47 -4.82
C THR A 220 23.98 -14.11 -3.61
N ASP A 221 23.62 -12.84 -3.47
CA ASP A 221 22.88 -12.32 -2.32
C ASP A 221 21.74 -11.43 -2.80
N ILE A 222 20.58 -11.56 -2.16
CA ILE A 222 19.50 -10.59 -2.33
C ILE A 222 19.19 -9.90 -1.01
N TYR A 223 18.83 -8.62 -1.11
CA TYR A 223 18.44 -7.77 0.00
C TYR A 223 17.03 -7.25 -0.26
N LEU A 224 16.09 -7.52 0.67
CA LEU A 224 14.68 -7.11 0.58
C LEU A 224 14.41 -5.87 1.41
N PHE A 225 13.66 -4.93 0.84
CA PHE A 225 13.32 -3.64 1.45
C PHE A 225 11.84 -3.31 1.26
N GLU A 226 11.30 -2.43 2.11
CA GLU A 226 9.95 -1.92 1.95
C GLU A 226 9.85 -0.95 0.79
N SER A 227 10.86 -0.11 0.55
CA SER A 227 10.89 0.82 -0.57
C SER A 227 12.19 0.78 -1.35
N ALA A 228 12.15 1.26 -2.59
CA ALA A 228 13.34 1.36 -3.43
C ALA A 228 14.34 2.41 -2.91
N ILE A 229 13.86 3.43 -2.19
CA ILE A 229 14.75 4.42 -1.56
C ILE A 229 15.55 3.79 -0.42
N ASP A 230 14.94 2.91 0.39
CA ASP A 230 15.63 2.20 1.46
C ASP A 230 16.73 1.29 0.89
N ALA A 231 16.44 0.62 -0.23
CA ALA A 231 17.41 -0.17 -0.97
C ALA A 231 18.61 0.65 -1.46
N MET A 232 18.36 1.84 -2.01
CA MET A 232 19.43 2.75 -2.47
C MET A 232 20.23 3.32 -1.28
N SER A 233 19.56 3.64 -0.18
CA SER A 233 20.21 4.11 1.05
C SER A 233 21.11 3.01 1.63
N PHE A 234 20.63 1.78 1.68
CA PHE A 234 21.39 0.63 2.14
C PHE A 234 22.64 0.37 1.25
N TYR A 235 22.48 0.46 -0.07
CA TYR A 235 23.58 0.35 -1.02
C TYR A 235 24.67 1.39 -0.72
N GLU A 236 24.29 2.64 -0.47
CA GLU A 236 25.21 3.72 -0.18
C GLU A 236 25.93 3.56 1.15
N ILE A 237 25.17 3.32 2.22
CA ILE A 237 25.68 3.19 3.60
C ILE A 237 26.65 2.01 3.73
N ASN A 238 26.40 0.93 3.03
CA ASN A 238 27.25 -0.27 3.04
C ASN A 238 28.33 -0.24 1.93
N HIS A 239 28.56 0.89 1.29
CA HIS A 239 29.63 1.12 0.31
C HIS A 239 29.64 0.13 -0.86
N PHE A 240 28.48 -0.36 -1.30
CA PHE A 240 28.37 -1.15 -2.50
C PHE A 240 28.76 -0.36 -3.74
N ASN A 241 29.05 -1.06 -4.83
CA ASN A 241 29.34 -0.48 -6.14
C ASN A 241 28.80 -1.40 -7.25
N LYS A 242 28.90 -0.96 -8.51
CA LYS A 242 28.38 -1.71 -9.67
C LYS A 242 29.07 -3.06 -9.94
N ASN A 243 30.11 -3.42 -9.21
CA ASN A 243 30.75 -4.74 -9.33
C ASN A 243 30.15 -5.76 -8.32
N THR A 244 29.14 -5.37 -7.55
CA THR A 244 28.51 -6.28 -6.59
C THR A 244 27.74 -7.39 -7.28
N THR A 245 27.81 -8.60 -6.72
CA THR A 245 26.94 -9.73 -7.07
C THR A 245 25.65 -9.76 -6.28
N SER A 246 25.33 -8.67 -5.59
CA SER A 246 24.08 -8.52 -4.84
C SER A 246 22.97 -7.91 -5.69
N ALA A 247 21.73 -8.32 -5.41
CA ALA A 247 20.54 -7.65 -5.92
C ALA A 247 19.75 -6.99 -4.78
N PHE A 248 19.23 -5.81 -5.04
CA PHE A 248 18.46 -4.98 -4.11
C PHE A 248 17.01 -4.96 -4.59
N ILE A 249 16.06 -5.36 -3.73
CA ILE A 249 14.68 -5.61 -4.13
C ILE A 249 13.73 -4.87 -3.21
N SER A 250 12.90 -3.98 -3.77
CA SER A 250 11.77 -3.37 -3.06
C SER A 250 10.49 -4.13 -3.33
N ILE A 251 9.79 -4.51 -2.25
CA ILE A 251 8.45 -5.12 -2.30
C ILE A 251 7.33 -4.06 -2.34
N GLY A 252 7.65 -2.79 -2.09
CA GLY A 252 6.71 -1.68 -2.12
C GLY A 252 5.77 -1.60 -0.92
N GLY A 253 6.23 -1.83 0.29
CA GLY A 253 5.46 -1.91 1.53
C GLY A 253 4.99 -3.33 1.81
N ASN A 254 3.70 -3.58 1.97
CA ASN A 254 3.20 -4.91 2.36
C ASN A 254 3.67 -6.04 1.42
N ILE A 255 4.29 -7.04 2.02
CA ILE A 255 4.80 -8.22 1.34
C ILE A 255 3.67 -9.19 0.94
N THR A 256 3.84 -9.90 -0.16
CA THR A 256 2.92 -10.96 -0.59
C THR A 256 3.65 -12.26 -0.87
N GLN A 257 2.95 -13.38 -0.69
CA GLN A 257 3.48 -14.70 -1.01
C GLN A 257 3.89 -14.81 -2.49
N SER A 258 3.09 -14.24 -3.39
CA SER A 258 3.36 -14.25 -4.83
C SER A 258 4.67 -13.55 -5.19
N GLN A 259 4.98 -12.41 -4.55
CA GLN A 259 6.26 -11.73 -4.75
C GLN A 259 7.42 -12.64 -4.35
N ILE A 260 7.38 -13.21 -3.13
CA ILE A 260 8.49 -14.02 -2.60
C ILE A 260 8.71 -15.30 -3.41
N ILE A 261 7.63 -16.01 -3.79
CA ILE A 261 7.74 -17.21 -4.63
C ILE A 261 8.34 -16.87 -6.00
N SER A 262 7.92 -15.75 -6.60
CA SER A 262 8.44 -15.32 -7.90
C SER A 262 9.90 -14.89 -7.83
N ILE A 263 10.30 -14.19 -6.76
CA ILE A 263 11.70 -13.83 -6.51
C ILE A 263 12.54 -15.11 -6.30
N LYS A 264 12.05 -16.07 -5.51
CA LYS A 264 12.71 -17.35 -5.29
C LYS A 264 12.92 -18.13 -6.59
N SER A 265 11.95 -18.09 -7.47
CA SER A 265 12.06 -18.74 -8.78
C SER A 265 13.09 -18.07 -9.68
N LEU A 266 13.22 -16.74 -9.60
CA LEU A 266 14.24 -16.00 -10.36
C LEU A 266 15.66 -16.18 -9.78
N PHE A 267 15.77 -16.33 -8.45
CA PHE A 267 17.02 -16.45 -7.70
C PHE A 267 17.02 -17.73 -6.84
N PRO A 268 17.16 -18.92 -7.43
CA PRO A 268 16.96 -20.18 -6.70
C PRO A 268 18.05 -20.49 -5.65
N ASN A 269 19.27 -19.99 -5.83
CA ASN A 269 20.45 -20.38 -5.06
C ASN A 269 21.17 -19.18 -4.41
N VAL A 270 20.42 -18.19 -3.94
CA VAL A 270 20.97 -16.99 -3.33
C VAL A 270 20.77 -16.97 -1.82
N LYS A 271 21.61 -16.22 -1.13
CA LYS A 271 21.39 -15.86 0.25
C LYS A 271 20.32 -14.77 0.33
N TRP A 272 19.35 -14.94 1.24
CA TRP A 272 18.28 -13.98 1.49
C TRP A 272 18.61 -13.13 2.70
N ASN A 273 18.53 -11.81 2.54
CA ASN A 273 18.73 -10.85 3.61
C ASN A 273 17.48 -9.96 3.66
N CYS A 274 16.74 -9.97 4.76
CA CYS A 274 15.64 -9.09 5.01
C CYS A 274 16.15 -7.80 5.67
N CYS A 275 15.87 -6.67 5.06
CA CYS A 275 16.29 -5.34 5.49
C CYS A 275 15.06 -4.43 5.58
N PHE A 276 14.00 -4.94 6.20
CA PHE A 276 12.79 -4.19 6.46
C PHE A 276 12.98 -3.23 7.64
N ASP A 277 12.06 -2.29 7.79
CA ASP A 277 12.10 -1.31 8.88
C ASP A 277 12.16 -2.00 10.25
N ASN A 278 12.91 -1.43 11.18
CA ASN A 278 13.03 -1.97 12.54
C ASN A 278 11.82 -1.60 13.39
N ASP A 279 10.63 -1.95 12.90
CA ASP A 279 9.36 -1.79 13.61
C ASP A 279 8.56 -3.10 13.57
N GLY A 280 7.36 -3.09 14.17
CA GLY A 280 6.52 -4.28 14.24
C GLY A 280 6.05 -4.79 12.88
N ALA A 281 5.89 -3.93 11.88
CA ALA A 281 5.51 -4.34 10.53
C ALA A 281 6.69 -5.04 9.85
N GLY A 282 7.88 -4.43 9.87
CA GLY A 282 9.10 -5.00 9.29
C GLY A 282 9.49 -6.32 9.93
N ASN A 283 9.47 -6.44 11.28
CA ASN A 283 9.65 -7.71 11.96
C ASN A 283 8.61 -8.77 11.54
N GLY A 284 7.37 -8.35 11.31
CA GLY A 284 6.33 -9.22 10.75
C GLY A 284 6.64 -9.68 9.33
N PHE A 285 7.20 -8.81 8.50
CA PHE A 285 7.58 -9.15 7.12
C PHE A 285 8.77 -10.13 7.07
N ASP A 286 9.71 -10.05 8.01
CA ASP A 286 10.76 -11.08 8.17
C ASP A 286 10.13 -12.46 8.34
N VAL A 287 9.18 -12.57 9.26
CA VAL A 287 8.49 -13.83 9.55
C VAL A 287 7.69 -14.29 8.32
N ALA A 288 6.92 -13.40 7.69
CA ALA A 288 6.15 -13.73 6.49
C ALA A 288 7.07 -14.23 5.35
N THR A 289 8.22 -13.59 5.16
CA THR A 289 9.22 -14.01 4.17
C THR A 289 9.68 -15.45 4.42
N ALA A 290 10.01 -15.79 5.67
CA ALA A 290 10.45 -17.13 6.02
C ALA A 290 9.37 -18.20 5.75
N TYR A 291 8.09 -17.90 6.08
CA TYR A 291 6.98 -18.81 5.78
C TYR A 291 6.78 -18.98 4.28
N TYR A 292 6.75 -17.89 3.51
CA TYR A 292 6.58 -17.92 2.05
C TYR A 292 7.71 -18.69 1.35
N LEU A 293 8.96 -18.56 1.83
CA LEU A 293 10.10 -19.30 1.31
C LEU A 293 9.97 -20.82 1.50
N ARG A 294 9.25 -21.25 2.54
CA ARG A 294 8.91 -22.66 2.77
C ARG A 294 7.71 -23.14 1.94
N GLY A 295 6.98 -22.24 1.33
CA GLY A 295 5.72 -22.51 0.63
C GLY A 295 4.49 -22.44 1.52
N ASP A 296 4.64 -22.03 2.78
CA ASP A 296 3.53 -21.81 3.70
C ASP A 296 2.95 -20.41 3.52
N ASP A 297 1.66 -20.23 3.76
CA ASP A 297 1.02 -18.90 3.77
C ASP A 297 0.90 -18.39 5.20
N CYS A 298 1.12 -17.09 5.36
CA CYS A 298 0.81 -16.38 6.60
C CYS A 298 0.56 -14.91 6.32
N LYS A 299 -0.05 -14.19 7.27
CA LYS A 299 -0.19 -12.74 7.22
C LYS A 299 0.42 -12.15 8.46
N ALA A 300 1.40 -11.28 8.29
CA ALA A 300 1.98 -10.51 9.37
C ALA A 300 1.58 -9.03 9.24
N PHE A 301 1.21 -8.42 10.35
CA PHE A 301 0.85 -7.01 10.42
C PHE A 301 1.02 -6.49 11.84
N SER A 302 1.26 -5.19 11.96
CA SER A 302 1.31 -4.50 13.25
C SER A 302 0.18 -3.47 13.34
N ARG A 303 -0.45 -3.37 14.51
CA ARG A 303 -1.45 -2.35 14.79
C ARG A 303 -1.54 -2.05 16.29
N THR A 304 -1.96 -0.85 16.64
CA THR A 304 -2.36 -0.53 18.01
C THR A 304 -3.74 -1.14 18.29
N ILE A 305 -3.86 -1.93 19.35
CA ILE A 305 -5.15 -2.42 19.82
C ILE A 305 -5.85 -1.27 20.54
N PRO A 306 -7.17 -1.06 20.33
CA PRO A 306 -7.92 -0.04 21.05
C PRO A 306 -7.80 -0.23 22.57
N GLY A 307 -7.37 0.84 23.26
CA GLY A 307 -7.12 0.82 24.71
C GLY A 307 -5.67 0.58 25.11
N ASP A 308 -4.82 0.13 24.20
CA ASP A 308 -3.39 -0.04 24.44
C ASP A 308 -2.60 1.20 24.01
N ASN A 309 -1.52 1.49 24.73
CA ASN A 309 -0.56 2.55 24.38
C ASN A 309 0.63 2.04 23.54
N PHE A 310 0.58 0.80 23.09
CA PHE A 310 1.61 0.15 22.30
C PHE A 310 1.01 -0.52 21.06
N LYS A 311 1.85 -0.74 20.07
CA LYS A 311 1.50 -1.55 18.90
C LYS A 311 1.65 -3.04 19.22
N THR A 312 0.84 -3.87 18.57
CA THR A 312 0.88 -5.32 18.68
C THR A 312 1.15 -5.92 17.30
N VAL A 313 2.12 -6.80 17.23
CA VAL A 313 2.42 -7.60 16.03
C VAL A 313 1.54 -8.83 16.03
N PHE A 314 0.92 -9.12 14.90
CA PHE A 314 0.07 -10.29 14.68
C PHE A 314 0.62 -11.14 13.56
N ILE A 315 0.64 -12.45 13.76
CA ILE A 315 0.92 -13.45 12.72
C ILE A 315 -0.29 -14.35 12.65
N SER A 316 -0.96 -14.34 11.50
CA SER A 316 -2.18 -15.11 11.24
C SER A 316 -1.95 -16.15 10.14
N PHE A 317 -2.44 -17.36 10.37
CA PHE A 317 -2.32 -18.50 9.48
C PHE A 317 -3.65 -18.82 8.80
N PRO A 318 -3.64 -19.56 7.67
CA PRO A 318 -4.86 -19.93 6.93
C PRO A 318 -5.87 -20.75 7.76
N ASN A 319 -5.39 -21.52 8.74
CA ASN A 319 -6.23 -22.30 9.65
C ASN A 319 -7.00 -21.44 10.69
N GLY A 320 -6.87 -20.11 10.62
CA GLY A 320 -7.53 -19.17 11.52
C GLY A 320 -6.78 -18.93 12.85
N GLN A 321 -5.69 -19.63 13.10
CA GLN A 321 -4.85 -19.35 14.26
C GLN A 321 -4.15 -18.01 14.09
N THR A 322 -4.06 -17.24 15.18
CA THR A 322 -3.35 -15.97 15.22
C THR A 322 -2.55 -15.92 16.51
N GLN A 323 -1.28 -15.58 16.37
CA GLN A 323 -0.38 -15.29 17.48
C GLN A 323 -0.14 -13.79 17.54
N SER A 324 0.12 -13.26 18.73
CA SER A 324 0.33 -11.81 18.91
C SER A 324 1.32 -11.51 20.03
N TRP A 325 2.06 -10.42 19.88
CA TRP A 325 3.05 -9.93 20.83
C TRP A 325 3.00 -8.40 20.86
N LYS A 326 3.39 -7.82 21.98
CA LYS A 326 3.72 -6.40 21.98
C LYS A 326 4.89 -6.14 21.03
N GLU A 327 4.86 -5.01 20.31
CA GLU A 327 5.89 -4.70 19.33
C GLU A 327 7.30 -4.68 19.95
N GLU A 328 7.45 -4.11 21.14
CA GLU A 328 8.70 -4.04 21.89
C GLU A 328 9.23 -5.40 22.38
N GLU A 329 8.36 -6.41 22.50
CA GLU A 329 8.69 -7.77 22.95
C GLU A 329 8.91 -8.72 21.75
N PHE A 330 8.51 -8.31 20.54
CA PHE A 330 8.56 -9.16 19.36
C PHE A 330 9.91 -9.05 18.66
N SER A 331 10.57 -10.18 18.50
CA SER A 331 11.78 -10.32 17.67
C SER A 331 11.56 -11.41 16.65
N SER A 332 11.65 -11.05 15.38
CA SER A 332 11.55 -11.99 14.26
C SER A 332 12.61 -13.09 14.36
N ASN A 333 13.84 -12.73 14.70
CA ASN A 333 14.96 -13.68 14.87
C ASN A 333 14.69 -14.67 15.99
N HIS A 334 14.20 -14.22 17.15
CA HIS A 334 13.86 -15.09 18.27
C HIS A 334 12.69 -16.01 17.92
N TYR A 335 11.66 -15.48 17.28
CA TYR A 335 10.49 -16.23 16.84
C TYR A 335 10.90 -17.34 15.85
N LEU A 336 11.63 -17.02 14.80
CA LEU A 336 12.04 -17.94 13.75
C LEU A 336 12.99 -19.04 14.28
N SER A 337 13.90 -18.71 15.19
CA SER A 337 14.76 -19.70 15.83
C SER A 337 13.98 -20.67 16.73
N SER A 338 12.98 -20.19 17.48
CA SER A 338 12.13 -21.05 18.31
C SER A 338 11.32 -22.05 17.46
N MET A 339 10.97 -21.67 16.24
CA MET A 339 10.26 -22.53 15.29
C MET A 339 11.19 -23.45 14.47
N LYS A 340 12.48 -23.49 14.78
CA LYS A 340 13.50 -24.25 14.02
C LYS A 340 13.52 -23.91 12.53
N MET A 341 13.22 -22.66 12.15
CA MET A 341 13.21 -22.18 10.77
C MET A 341 14.60 -21.75 10.30
N ALA A 342 15.66 -22.31 10.86
CA ALA A 342 17.07 -21.90 10.77
C ALA A 342 17.76 -22.08 9.40
N TYR A 343 17.04 -22.23 8.30
CA TYR A 343 17.66 -22.36 6.97
C TYR A 343 17.86 -21.05 6.21
N TYR A 344 17.35 -19.94 6.74
CA TYR A 344 17.51 -18.63 6.11
C TYR A 344 18.13 -17.69 7.12
N VAL A 345 19.30 -17.15 6.81
CA VAL A 345 19.94 -16.11 7.61
C VAL A 345 19.14 -14.84 7.42
N ILE A 346 18.12 -14.65 8.25
CA ILE A 346 17.43 -13.37 8.34
C ILE A 346 18.32 -12.47 9.18
N THR A 347 19.09 -11.65 8.52
CA THR A 347 19.89 -10.62 9.19
C THR A 347 19.02 -9.38 9.26
N SER A 348 18.36 -9.14 10.39
CA SER A 348 17.82 -7.82 10.69
C SER A 348 19.00 -6.88 10.84
N ILE A 349 19.30 -6.13 9.78
CA ILE A 349 20.33 -5.10 9.86
C ILE A 349 19.65 -3.89 10.49
N LEU A 350 20.03 -3.59 11.73
CA LEU A 350 19.74 -2.33 12.39
C LEU A 350 20.21 -1.19 11.46
N THR A 351 19.32 -0.62 10.70
CA THR A 351 19.55 0.64 10.01
C THR A 351 19.41 1.73 11.05
N LEU A 352 20.53 2.19 11.58
CA LEU A 352 20.63 3.51 12.18
C LEU A 352 20.49 4.51 11.03
N ILE A 353 19.30 5.10 10.85
CA ILE A 353 19.05 6.33 10.09
C ILE A 353 18.65 7.40 11.07
#